data_220c43b562802c2f123a1751e8b77cc0
#
_entry.id   220c43b562802c2f123a1751e8b77cc0
#
_cell.length_a   1.000
_cell.length_b   1.000
_cell.length_c   1.000
_cell.angle_alpha   90.00
_cell.angle_beta   90.00
_cell.angle_gamma   90.00
#
_symmetry.space_group_name_H-M   'P 1'
#
loop_
_entity.id
_entity.type
_entity.pdbx_description
1 polymer ?
#
loop_
_entity_poly.entity_id
_entity_poly.type
_entity_poly.pdbx_seq_one_letter_code
_entity_poly.pdbx_strand_id
1 'polypeptide(L)'
;MASDHVDVLIIGAGLSGIGAACHLRRDCPDKTYAVLEARDAIGGTWDLFRYPGIRSDSDMFTLGYSFKPWTAPKAIADGTTILEYVRETAREYDVPRHIRFRHRVLRAEWDSDTARWTVHAQRTDTAEIVVLTCSFLFACAGYYRYDEGYTPPLPGVDAYAGRLVHPQHWPDDLDHSGKRVVVIGSGATAVTLVPAMAQRAAHVTMLQRSPTYILALPARDRLADAVRRRLPAKAAYPVVRWKNVLLSTVNFQLSRRAPGLVKRVLRRAARGLLPVGYDVDRHFSPRYNPWDQRLCVAPDGDLFTAVRDGTASVVTDTIDTFTASGVRLTSGAEVPADIVVTATGLNLLALGGLTLRVDGVDVDLPSTVAYKGMMLSGVPNFALTLGYTNASWTLKADLVAGYLCRLLRHLDRTGQQVVTPLPPPDAERVPLIDLRSGYVLRAVDTLPKQGATAPWRLHQNYARDVLLMRHGRLTDEGVRFSRAGEVTVPEDTRRPVASERR
;
A
#
# COMPACT_ATOMS: atom_id res chain seq x y z
N MET A 1 -34.87 15.53 -4.51
CA MET A 1 -33.74 15.52 -5.48
C MET A 1 -33.47 14.07 -5.82
N ALA A 2 -33.49 13.68 -7.10
CA ALA A 2 -33.13 12.31 -7.49
C ALA A 2 -31.67 12.07 -7.05
N SER A 3 -31.44 11.07 -6.20
CA SER A 3 -30.08 10.70 -5.80
C SER A 3 -29.34 10.19 -7.04
N ASP A 4 -28.16 10.74 -7.34
CA ASP A 4 -27.27 10.24 -8.38
C ASP A 4 -26.96 8.76 -8.09
N HIS A 5 -27.55 7.86 -8.85
CA HIS A 5 -27.31 6.41 -8.72
C HIS A 5 -26.30 5.93 -9.76
N VAL A 6 -25.37 5.10 -9.34
CA VAL A 6 -24.44 4.38 -10.22
C VAL A 6 -24.41 2.90 -9.85
N ASP A 7 -24.12 2.03 -10.83
CA ASP A 7 -23.96 0.60 -10.54
C ASP A 7 -22.76 0.33 -9.60
N VAL A 8 -21.64 1.02 -9.82
CA VAL A 8 -20.43 0.86 -9.02
C VAL A 8 -19.87 2.21 -8.57
N LEU A 9 -19.72 2.40 -7.26
CA LEU A 9 -19.04 3.56 -6.72
C LEU A 9 -17.64 3.15 -6.21
N ILE A 10 -16.60 3.77 -6.78
CA ILE A 10 -15.21 3.54 -6.42
C ILE A 10 -14.76 4.66 -5.48
N ILE A 11 -14.10 4.30 -4.36
CA ILE A 11 -13.53 5.25 -3.40
C ILE A 11 -12.02 5.31 -3.59
N GLY A 12 -11.52 6.48 -3.98
CA GLY A 12 -10.10 6.76 -4.21
C GLY A 12 -9.68 6.70 -5.67
N ALA A 13 -8.98 7.73 -6.15
CA ALA A 13 -8.41 7.84 -7.49
C ALA A 13 -6.88 7.59 -7.51
N GLY A 14 -6.40 6.76 -6.60
CA GLY A 14 -5.05 6.22 -6.61
C GLY A 14 -4.88 5.11 -7.65
N LEU A 15 -3.70 4.47 -7.66
CA LEU A 15 -3.38 3.37 -8.58
C LEU A 15 -4.47 2.28 -8.62
N SER A 16 -5.02 1.90 -7.46
CA SER A 16 -6.08 0.87 -7.39
C SER A 16 -7.40 1.32 -8.00
N GLY A 17 -7.86 2.54 -7.70
CA GLY A 17 -9.14 3.04 -8.20
C GLY A 17 -9.11 3.33 -9.70
N ILE A 18 -8.00 3.88 -10.21
CA ILE A 18 -7.81 4.05 -11.66
C ILE A 18 -7.81 2.67 -12.36
N GLY A 19 -7.09 1.68 -11.82
CA GLY A 19 -7.10 0.32 -12.34
C GLY A 19 -8.50 -0.30 -12.33
N ALA A 20 -9.27 -0.12 -11.24
CA ALA A 20 -10.64 -0.60 -11.13
C ALA A 20 -11.57 0.03 -12.17
N ALA A 21 -11.50 1.35 -12.36
CA ALA A 21 -12.26 2.06 -13.38
C ALA A 21 -11.93 1.57 -14.81
N CYS A 22 -10.64 1.35 -15.09
CA CYS A 22 -10.21 0.79 -16.38
C CYS A 22 -10.76 -0.62 -16.61
N HIS A 23 -10.76 -1.48 -15.58
CA HIS A 23 -11.36 -2.81 -15.66
C HIS A 23 -12.88 -2.75 -15.93
N LEU A 24 -13.62 -1.88 -15.24
CA LEU A 24 -15.05 -1.68 -15.50
C LEU A 24 -15.30 -1.23 -16.94
N ARG A 25 -14.57 -0.25 -17.43
CA ARG A 25 -14.68 0.23 -18.83
C ARG A 25 -14.44 -0.86 -19.86
N ARG A 26 -13.49 -1.75 -19.61
CA ARG A 26 -13.11 -2.83 -20.53
C ARG A 26 -14.02 -4.04 -20.45
N ASP A 27 -14.33 -4.46 -19.22
CA ASP A 27 -14.92 -5.75 -18.94
C ASP A 27 -16.41 -5.66 -18.57
N CYS A 28 -16.93 -4.47 -18.23
CA CYS A 28 -18.34 -4.21 -17.88
C CYS A 28 -18.80 -2.87 -18.46
N PRO A 29 -18.75 -2.67 -19.81
CA PRO A 29 -19.02 -1.37 -20.44
C PRO A 29 -20.44 -0.87 -20.22
N ASP A 30 -21.38 -1.75 -19.93
CA ASP A 30 -22.80 -1.44 -19.68
C ASP A 30 -23.06 -0.94 -18.24
N LYS A 31 -22.05 -1.03 -17.36
CA LYS A 31 -22.19 -0.54 -15.97
C LYS A 31 -21.80 0.91 -15.84
N THR A 32 -22.67 1.67 -15.20
CA THR A 32 -22.37 3.04 -14.78
C THR A 32 -21.46 3.04 -13.56
N TYR A 33 -20.52 3.98 -13.52
CA TYR A 33 -19.66 4.11 -12.34
C TYR A 33 -19.26 5.56 -12.08
N ALA A 34 -18.91 5.84 -10.83
CA ALA A 34 -18.24 7.07 -10.42
C ALA A 34 -17.06 6.75 -9.49
N VAL A 35 -16.10 7.68 -9.45
CA VAL A 35 -14.96 7.62 -8.54
C VAL A 35 -15.01 8.84 -7.63
N LEU A 36 -14.98 8.65 -6.30
CA LEU A 36 -14.86 9.72 -5.33
C LEU A 36 -13.42 9.79 -4.83
N GLU A 37 -12.81 10.97 -4.97
CA GLU A 37 -11.44 11.23 -4.51
C GLU A 37 -11.45 12.41 -3.51
N ALA A 38 -10.89 12.19 -2.33
CA ALA A 38 -10.85 13.20 -1.28
C ALA A 38 -9.93 14.39 -1.60
N ARG A 39 -8.91 14.15 -2.40
CA ARG A 39 -7.95 15.16 -2.85
C ARG A 39 -8.39 15.77 -4.17
N ASP A 40 -7.59 16.67 -4.70
CA ASP A 40 -7.85 17.38 -5.97
C ASP A 40 -7.09 16.80 -7.17
N ALA A 41 -6.41 15.65 -6.99
CA ALA A 41 -5.56 15.05 -8.01
C ALA A 41 -5.64 13.52 -8.05
N ILE A 42 -5.43 12.97 -9.25
CA ILE A 42 -5.20 11.55 -9.48
C ILE A 42 -3.80 11.18 -8.97
N GLY A 43 -3.66 10.00 -8.33
CA GLY A 43 -2.36 9.41 -8.02
C GLY A 43 -2.26 8.80 -6.62
N GLY A 44 -3.10 9.22 -5.67
CA GLY A 44 -3.07 8.70 -4.30
C GLY A 44 -1.69 8.87 -3.66
N THR A 45 -1.07 7.79 -3.21
CA THR A 45 0.26 7.79 -2.58
C THR A 45 1.35 8.43 -3.48
N TRP A 46 1.30 8.24 -4.79
CA TRP A 46 2.29 8.78 -5.73
C TRP A 46 2.15 10.27 -5.97
N ASP A 47 0.98 10.85 -5.70
CA ASP A 47 0.76 12.29 -5.72
C ASP A 47 1.00 12.93 -4.34
N LEU A 48 0.78 12.18 -3.24
CA LEU A 48 0.98 12.67 -1.87
C LEU A 48 2.47 12.83 -1.53
N PHE A 49 3.28 11.79 -1.77
CA PHE A 49 4.69 11.81 -1.40
C PHE A 49 5.54 12.51 -2.45
N ARG A 50 6.22 13.59 -2.02
CA ARG A 50 7.04 14.44 -2.89
C ARG A 50 8.48 14.60 -2.40
N TYR A 51 8.88 13.83 -1.39
CA TYR A 51 10.23 13.90 -0.84
C TYR A 51 11.29 13.48 -1.87
N PRO A 52 12.53 13.98 -1.77
CA PRO A 52 13.61 13.68 -2.71
C PRO A 52 13.86 12.19 -2.86
N GLY A 53 13.98 11.73 -4.10
CA GLY A 53 14.26 10.34 -4.45
C GLY A 53 13.09 9.38 -4.30
N ILE A 54 11.85 9.85 -4.02
CA ILE A 54 10.67 8.98 -3.96
C ILE A 54 10.62 8.04 -5.16
N ARG A 55 10.49 6.74 -4.90
CA ARG A 55 10.50 5.69 -5.91
C ARG A 55 9.77 4.45 -5.44
N SER A 56 9.47 3.55 -6.38
CA SER A 56 8.98 2.22 -6.04
C SER A 56 10.13 1.34 -5.54
N ASP A 57 9.84 0.45 -4.61
CA ASP A 57 10.67 -0.68 -4.21
C ASP A 57 10.28 -1.99 -4.95
N SER A 58 9.34 -1.87 -5.89
CA SER A 58 8.92 -2.93 -6.81
C SER A 58 9.23 -2.52 -8.26
N ASP A 59 9.50 -3.52 -9.11
CA ASP A 59 9.69 -3.27 -10.53
C ASP A 59 8.38 -2.88 -11.23
N MET A 60 8.47 -2.06 -12.27
CA MET A 60 7.32 -1.55 -13.02
C MET A 60 6.63 -2.60 -13.90
N PHE A 61 7.28 -3.72 -14.21
CA PHE A 61 6.61 -4.79 -14.93
C PHE A 61 5.56 -5.50 -14.08
N THR A 62 5.74 -5.48 -12.75
CA THR A 62 4.78 -5.99 -11.79
C THR A 62 3.93 -4.89 -11.14
N LEU A 63 4.44 -3.67 -11.00
CA LEU A 63 3.70 -2.52 -10.48
C LEU A 63 2.78 -1.89 -11.54
N GLY A 64 3.12 -1.95 -12.82
CA GLY A 64 2.24 -1.52 -13.91
C GLY A 64 1.00 -2.40 -14.02
N TYR A 65 -0.06 -1.90 -14.64
CA TYR A 65 -1.28 -2.65 -14.89
C TYR A 65 -1.06 -3.79 -15.88
N SER A 66 -1.79 -4.90 -15.73
CA SER A 66 -1.68 -6.05 -16.64
C SER A 66 -2.10 -5.71 -18.08
N PHE A 67 -2.95 -4.72 -18.25
CA PHE A 67 -3.50 -4.29 -19.53
C PHE A 67 -2.75 -3.12 -20.19
N LYS A 68 -1.85 -2.43 -19.45
CA LYS A 68 -1.02 -1.33 -19.98
C LYS A 68 0.46 -1.64 -19.77
N PRO A 69 1.18 -2.07 -20.83
CA PRO A 69 2.59 -2.42 -20.72
C PRO A 69 3.47 -1.25 -20.27
N TRP A 70 4.41 -1.52 -19.37
CA TRP A 70 5.49 -0.60 -19.06
C TRP A 70 6.54 -0.58 -20.18
N THR A 71 6.80 0.59 -20.72
CA THR A 71 7.70 0.75 -21.88
C THR A 71 8.99 1.49 -21.58
N ALA A 72 9.07 2.21 -20.47
CA ALA A 72 10.28 2.93 -20.09
C ALA A 72 11.45 1.99 -19.72
N PRO A 73 12.71 2.45 -19.85
CA PRO A 73 13.88 1.59 -19.65
C PRO A 73 14.16 1.24 -18.19
N LYS A 74 13.80 2.10 -17.22
CA LYS A 74 13.99 1.81 -15.81
C LYS A 74 12.92 0.84 -15.32
N ALA A 75 13.35 -0.27 -14.73
CA ALA A 75 12.47 -1.22 -14.08
C ALA A 75 12.02 -0.69 -12.71
N ILE A 76 12.93 -0.06 -11.95
CA ILE A 76 12.61 0.63 -10.69
C ILE A 76 12.47 2.11 -11.01
N ALA A 77 11.21 2.59 -11.02
CA ALA A 77 10.88 3.94 -11.44
C ALA A 77 10.77 4.90 -10.25
N ASP A 78 11.07 6.16 -10.50
CA ASP A 78 10.81 7.26 -9.58
C ASP A 78 9.30 7.59 -9.49
N GLY A 79 8.91 8.24 -8.39
CA GLY A 79 7.52 8.54 -8.09
C GLY A 79 6.82 9.40 -9.15
N THR A 80 7.52 10.35 -9.73
CA THR A 80 6.98 11.24 -10.78
C THR A 80 6.62 10.44 -12.02
N THR A 81 7.51 9.55 -12.45
CA THR A 81 7.27 8.67 -13.61
C THR A 81 6.11 7.70 -13.36
N ILE A 82 5.97 7.18 -12.13
CA ILE A 82 4.84 6.32 -11.77
C ILE A 82 3.53 7.12 -11.78
N LEU A 83 3.54 8.32 -11.21
CA LEU A 83 2.38 9.20 -11.21
C LEU A 83 1.91 9.52 -12.63
N GLU A 84 2.84 9.86 -13.52
CA GLU A 84 2.49 10.13 -14.92
C GLU A 84 1.93 8.88 -15.62
N TYR A 85 2.51 7.70 -15.40
CA TYR A 85 1.97 6.44 -15.91
C TYR A 85 0.51 6.19 -15.46
N VAL A 86 0.17 6.48 -14.18
CA VAL A 86 -1.20 6.36 -13.68
C VAL A 86 -2.13 7.39 -14.32
N ARG A 87 -1.69 8.65 -14.45
CA ARG A 87 -2.45 9.73 -15.08
C ARG A 87 -2.68 9.48 -16.56
N GLU A 88 -1.66 9.02 -17.26
CA GLU A 88 -1.76 8.64 -18.68
C GLU A 88 -2.75 7.47 -18.87
N THR A 89 -2.68 6.45 -18.00
CA THR A 89 -3.64 5.35 -18.00
C THR A 89 -5.07 5.84 -17.81
N ALA A 90 -5.29 6.74 -16.86
CA ALA A 90 -6.62 7.32 -16.64
C ALA A 90 -7.14 8.05 -17.89
N ARG A 91 -6.29 8.82 -18.56
CA ARG A 91 -6.65 9.55 -19.79
C ARG A 91 -6.98 8.60 -20.95
N GLU A 92 -6.17 7.57 -21.19
CA GLU A 92 -6.39 6.58 -22.25
C GLU A 92 -7.73 5.85 -22.13
N TYR A 93 -8.17 5.60 -20.91
CA TYR A 93 -9.44 4.92 -20.63
C TYR A 93 -10.59 5.88 -20.32
N ASP A 94 -10.40 7.21 -20.54
CA ASP A 94 -11.44 8.22 -20.35
C ASP A 94 -12.05 8.19 -18.92
N VAL A 95 -11.21 7.87 -17.92
CA VAL A 95 -11.62 7.80 -16.52
C VAL A 95 -11.84 9.18 -15.88
N PRO A 96 -11.07 10.26 -16.23
CA PRO A 96 -11.13 11.53 -15.52
C PRO A 96 -12.53 12.15 -15.44
N ARG A 97 -13.37 12.00 -16.47
CA ARG A 97 -14.74 12.53 -16.47
C ARG A 97 -15.68 11.87 -15.45
N HIS A 98 -15.31 10.69 -14.93
CA HIS A 98 -16.05 9.95 -13.92
C HIS A 98 -15.54 10.20 -12.50
N ILE A 99 -14.48 11.03 -12.33
CA ILE A 99 -13.90 11.32 -11.02
C ILE A 99 -14.52 12.60 -10.46
N ARG A 100 -15.04 12.50 -9.24
CA ARG A 100 -15.43 13.64 -8.43
C ARG A 100 -14.34 13.90 -7.40
N PHE A 101 -13.52 14.89 -7.65
CA PHE A 101 -12.46 15.33 -6.74
C PHE A 101 -13.04 16.08 -5.54
N ARG A 102 -12.26 16.16 -4.46
CA ARG A 102 -12.62 16.85 -3.22
C ARG A 102 -13.85 16.27 -2.54
N HIS A 103 -14.11 14.96 -2.73
CA HIS A 103 -15.20 14.24 -2.10
C HIS A 103 -14.64 13.17 -1.18
N ARG A 104 -14.58 13.47 0.13
CA ARG A 104 -14.17 12.54 1.18
C ARG A 104 -15.38 11.72 1.63
N VAL A 105 -15.37 10.43 1.39
CA VAL A 105 -16.42 9.54 1.86
C VAL A 105 -16.28 9.35 3.37
N LEU A 106 -17.37 9.63 4.09
CA LEU A 106 -17.42 9.54 5.55
C LEU A 106 -18.10 8.25 6.00
N ARG A 107 -19.25 7.93 5.38
CA ARG A 107 -20.11 6.82 5.75
C ARG A 107 -20.78 6.22 4.53
N ALA A 108 -21.01 4.90 4.57
CA ALA A 108 -21.83 4.18 3.60
C ALA A 108 -22.80 3.24 4.34
N GLU A 109 -24.07 3.27 3.96
CA GLU A 109 -25.16 2.53 4.58
C GLU A 109 -25.81 1.61 3.54
N TRP A 110 -25.81 0.32 3.84
CA TRP A 110 -26.50 -0.70 3.05
C TRP A 110 -27.92 -0.88 3.53
N ASP A 111 -28.82 -0.96 2.57
CA ASP A 111 -30.23 -1.30 2.77
C ASP A 111 -30.53 -2.59 2.00
N SER A 112 -30.87 -3.66 2.72
CA SER A 112 -31.13 -4.99 2.15
C SER A 112 -32.44 -5.05 1.39
N ASP A 113 -33.45 -4.23 1.72
CA ASP A 113 -34.74 -4.22 1.05
C ASP A 113 -34.63 -3.64 -0.37
N THR A 114 -33.76 -2.64 -0.55
CA THR A 114 -33.52 -2.01 -1.85
C THR A 114 -32.28 -2.54 -2.56
N ALA A 115 -31.44 -3.33 -1.88
CA ALA A 115 -30.13 -3.81 -2.34
C ALA A 115 -29.22 -2.65 -2.80
N ARG A 116 -29.10 -1.60 -1.99
CA ARG A 116 -28.36 -0.38 -2.33
C ARG A 116 -27.52 0.14 -1.17
N TRP A 117 -26.40 0.72 -1.54
CA TRP A 117 -25.59 1.56 -0.68
C TRP A 117 -26.03 3.01 -0.80
N THR A 118 -26.23 3.70 0.32
CA THR A 118 -26.30 5.17 0.42
C THR A 118 -24.97 5.67 0.96
N VAL A 119 -24.29 6.51 0.19
CA VAL A 119 -22.92 6.96 0.48
C VAL A 119 -22.92 8.46 0.76
N HIS A 120 -22.45 8.83 1.94
CA HIS A 120 -22.30 10.21 2.39
C HIS A 120 -20.86 10.66 2.21
N ALA A 121 -20.65 11.62 1.33
CA ALA A 121 -19.35 12.22 1.07
C ALA A 121 -19.36 13.70 1.45
N GLN A 122 -18.29 14.17 2.06
CA GLN A 122 -18.08 15.57 2.36
C GLN A 122 -17.17 16.18 1.31
N ARG A 123 -17.58 17.29 0.77
CA ARG A 123 -16.70 18.14 -0.04
C ARG A 123 -15.64 18.76 0.85
N THR A 124 -14.36 18.60 0.48
CA THR A 124 -13.23 19.08 1.30
C THR A 124 -12.99 20.58 1.15
N ASP A 125 -13.56 21.21 0.13
CA ASP A 125 -13.49 22.64 -0.14
C ASP A 125 -14.63 23.45 0.49
N THR A 126 -15.86 22.90 0.54
CA THR A 126 -17.06 23.60 1.01
C THR A 126 -17.64 23.02 2.29
N ALA A 127 -17.15 21.87 2.75
CA ALA A 127 -17.69 21.04 3.83
C ALA A 127 -19.15 20.57 3.60
N GLU A 128 -19.71 20.77 2.42
CA GLU A 128 -21.05 20.30 2.02
C GLU A 128 -21.11 18.77 2.00
N ILE A 129 -22.22 18.20 2.48
CA ILE A 129 -22.47 16.76 2.40
C ILE A 129 -23.22 16.45 1.11
N VAL A 130 -22.64 15.59 0.31
CA VAL A 130 -23.22 15.06 -0.93
C VAL A 130 -23.62 13.61 -0.69
N VAL A 131 -24.80 13.22 -1.12
CA VAL A 131 -25.32 11.86 -0.97
C VAL A 131 -25.47 11.22 -2.35
N LEU A 132 -24.87 10.04 -2.52
CA LEU A 132 -24.97 9.22 -3.72
C LEU A 132 -25.50 7.84 -3.35
N THR A 133 -26.06 7.13 -4.34
CA THR A 133 -26.41 5.73 -4.16
C THR A 133 -25.69 4.84 -5.17
N CYS A 134 -25.40 3.59 -4.79
CA CYS A 134 -24.82 2.61 -5.72
C CYS A 134 -25.29 1.20 -5.40
N SER A 135 -25.20 0.32 -6.39
CA SER A 135 -25.48 -1.10 -6.23
C SER A 135 -24.30 -1.86 -5.65
N PHE A 136 -23.07 -1.42 -5.94
CA PHE A 136 -21.82 -2.03 -5.45
C PHE A 136 -20.83 -0.94 -5.00
N LEU A 137 -20.26 -1.10 -3.81
CA LEU A 137 -19.27 -0.17 -3.26
C LEU A 137 -17.86 -0.77 -3.31
N PHE A 138 -16.92 -0.07 -3.94
CA PHE A 138 -15.55 -0.56 -4.09
C PHE A 138 -14.53 0.39 -3.47
N ALA A 139 -13.99 0.03 -2.29
CA ALA A 139 -13.02 0.81 -1.55
C ALA A 139 -11.61 0.61 -2.10
N CYS A 140 -11.10 1.60 -2.84
CA CYS A 140 -9.72 1.69 -3.35
C CYS A 140 -8.91 2.78 -2.61
N ALA A 141 -9.28 3.07 -1.35
CA ALA A 141 -8.72 4.17 -0.55
C ALA A 141 -7.28 3.93 -0.04
N GLY A 142 -6.68 2.77 -0.33
CA GLY A 142 -5.40 2.40 0.26
C GLY A 142 -5.54 2.09 1.76
N TYR A 143 -4.42 2.17 2.49
CA TYR A 143 -4.41 1.91 3.94
C TYR A 143 -3.53 2.89 4.72
N TYR A 144 -2.96 3.90 4.10
CA TYR A 144 -2.22 4.95 4.80
C TYR A 144 -3.14 6.10 5.21
N ARG A 145 -2.92 6.61 6.42
CA ARG A 145 -3.48 7.88 6.85
C ARG A 145 -2.74 9.02 6.12
N TYR A 146 -3.48 9.86 5.40
CA TYR A 146 -2.87 10.94 4.62
C TYR A 146 -2.71 12.24 5.41
N ASP A 147 -3.48 12.40 6.48
CA ASP A 147 -3.49 13.63 7.29
C ASP A 147 -2.20 13.79 8.10
N GLU A 148 -1.62 12.67 8.57
CA GLU A 148 -0.40 12.69 9.40
C GLU A 148 0.43 11.41 9.26
N GLY A 149 1.76 11.59 9.29
CA GLY A 149 2.71 10.49 9.46
C GLY A 149 2.92 10.13 10.93
N TYR A 150 3.67 9.08 11.18
CA TYR A 150 4.02 8.68 12.54
C TYR A 150 5.32 9.34 12.98
N THR A 151 5.23 10.18 14.01
CA THR A 151 6.39 10.70 14.73
C THR A 151 6.31 10.21 16.18
N PRO A 152 7.29 9.45 16.67
CA PRO A 152 7.34 9.07 18.09
C PRO A 152 7.60 10.30 18.95
N PRO A 153 7.39 10.22 20.28
CA PRO A 153 7.87 11.24 21.19
C PRO A 153 9.37 11.46 21.00
N LEU A 154 9.76 12.71 20.79
CA LEU A 154 11.17 13.12 20.59
C LEU A 154 11.58 14.02 21.78
N PRO A 155 12.29 13.48 22.78
CA PRO A 155 12.69 14.26 23.95
C PRO A 155 13.51 15.51 23.56
N GLY A 156 13.18 16.67 24.13
CA GLY A 156 13.89 17.92 23.89
C GLY A 156 13.71 18.55 22.52
N VAL A 157 12.77 18.08 21.71
CA VAL A 157 12.57 18.58 20.31
C VAL A 157 12.28 20.08 20.26
N ASP A 158 11.64 20.65 21.29
CA ASP A 158 11.35 22.09 21.37
C ASP A 158 12.61 22.95 21.52
N ALA A 159 13.74 22.39 21.97
CA ALA A 159 15.02 23.06 22.04
C ALA A 159 15.77 23.09 20.70
N TYR A 160 15.34 22.29 19.72
CA TYR A 160 16.04 22.20 18.45
C TYR A 160 15.80 23.45 17.59
N ALA A 161 16.86 24.13 17.23
CA ALA A 161 16.82 25.38 16.46
C ALA A 161 16.75 25.15 14.93
N GLY A 162 17.02 23.92 14.46
CA GLY A 162 16.97 23.58 13.06
C GLY A 162 15.57 23.25 12.55
N ARG A 163 15.47 22.82 11.30
CA ARG A 163 14.19 22.48 10.68
C ARG A 163 13.85 21.01 10.86
N LEU A 164 12.69 20.70 11.44
CA LEU A 164 12.14 19.35 11.58
C LEU A 164 11.10 19.10 10.47
N VAL A 165 11.23 17.97 9.75
CA VAL A 165 10.37 17.65 8.60
C VAL A 165 9.92 16.19 8.66
N HIS A 166 8.63 15.93 8.41
CA HIS A 166 8.14 14.57 8.15
C HIS A 166 8.01 14.34 6.63
N PRO A 167 8.52 13.23 6.07
CA PRO A 167 8.54 12.99 4.62
C PRO A 167 7.18 12.97 3.94
N GLN A 168 6.10 12.66 4.67
CA GLN A 168 4.74 12.63 4.14
C GLN A 168 4.24 14.01 3.72
N HIS A 169 4.72 15.07 4.40
CA HIS A 169 4.38 16.47 4.12
C HIS A 169 5.67 17.25 3.83
N TRP A 170 6.29 16.91 2.70
CA TRP A 170 7.56 17.53 2.30
C TRP A 170 7.33 18.97 1.90
N PRO A 171 8.02 19.94 2.53
CA PRO A 171 7.88 21.35 2.18
C PRO A 171 8.51 21.66 0.82
N ASP A 172 7.78 22.36 -0.04
CA ASP A 172 8.25 22.73 -1.38
C ASP A 172 9.46 23.69 -1.34
N ASP A 173 9.59 24.46 -0.26
CA ASP A 173 10.65 25.47 -0.04
C ASP A 173 11.89 24.93 0.68
N LEU A 174 11.97 23.62 0.97
CA LEU A 174 13.07 23.05 1.71
C LEU A 174 14.34 22.91 0.87
N ASP A 175 15.27 23.86 1.02
CA ASP A 175 16.62 23.74 0.47
C ASP A 175 17.56 23.08 1.48
N HIS A 176 18.10 21.92 1.13
CA HIS A 176 19.07 21.16 1.91
C HIS A 176 20.52 21.28 1.38
N SER A 177 20.75 22.15 0.39
CA SER A 177 22.07 22.32 -0.23
C SER A 177 23.08 22.83 0.79
N GLY A 178 24.22 22.15 0.92
CA GLY A 178 25.26 22.48 1.87
C GLY A 178 24.90 22.33 3.34
N LYS A 179 23.75 21.72 3.69
CA LYS A 179 23.28 21.50 5.05
C LYS A 179 23.68 20.12 5.58
N ARG A 180 23.84 20.03 6.90
CA ARG A 180 23.96 18.74 7.61
C ARG A 180 22.55 18.22 7.86
N VAL A 181 22.25 17.04 7.34
CA VAL A 181 20.90 16.44 7.43
C VAL A 181 20.98 15.17 8.27
N VAL A 182 20.09 15.03 9.23
CA VAL A 182 19.88 13.78 9.96
C VAL A 182 18.54 13.19 9.54
N VAL A 183 18.56 11.96 8.99
CA VAL A 183 17.35 11.19 8.64
C VAL A 183 17.15 10.11 9.71
N ILE A 184 16.11 10.28 10.54
CA ILE A 184 15.76 9.34 11.62
C ILE A 184 14.93 8.21 11.05
N GLY A 185 15.48 7.01 11.01
CA GLY A 185 14.83 5.79 10.52
C GLY A 185 15.74 4.97 9.63
N SER A 186 15.32 3.72 9.35
CA SER A 186 16.04 2.78 8.48
C SER A 186 15.11 2.10 7.46
N GLY A 187 13.83 2.51 7.39
CA GLY A 187 12.85 1.95 6.45
C GLY A 187 13.04 2.46 5.02
N ALA A 188 12.14 2.04 4.11
CA ALA A 188 12.18 2.38 2.69
C ALA A 188 12.31 3.89 2.43
N THR A 189 11.65 4.72 3.23
CA THR A 189 11.74 6.19 3.12
C THR A 189 13.15 6.69 3.40
N ALA A 190 13.79 6.25 4.49
CA ALA A 190 15.17 6.64 4.83
C ALA A 190 16.16 6.14 3.77
N VAL A 191 16.05 4.88 3.35
CA VAL A 191 16.89 4.27 2.30
C VAL A 191 16.79 5.04 0.98
N THR A 192 15.66 5.67 0.72
CA THR A 192 15.41 6.48 -0.48
C THR A 192 15.92 7.91 -0.32
N LEU A 193 15.63 8.56 0.82
CA LEU A 193 16.00 9.95 1.09
C LEU A 193 17.50 10.16 1.18
N VAL A 194 18.21 9.28 1.91
CA VAL A 194 19.62 9.45 2.21
C VAL A 194 20.47 9.65 0.95
N PRO A 195 20.45 8.74 -0.05
CA PRO A 195 21.26 8.93 -1.25
C PRO A 195 20.78 10.11 -2.12
N ALA A 196 19.48 10.43 -2.10
CA ALA A 196 18.95 11.55 -2.88
C ALA A 196 19.38 12.91 -2.29
N MET A 197 19.32 13.05 -0.97
CA MET A 197 19.74 14.29 -0.30
C MET A 197 21.26 14.45 -0.28
N ALA A 198 22.01 13.36 -0.19
CA ALA A 198 23.48 13.35 -0.21
C ALA A 198 24.09 13.95 -1.48
N GLN A 199 23.31 14.08 -2.57
CA GLN A 199 23.78 14.72 -3.81
C GLN A 199 24.00 16.23 -3.68
N ARG A 200 23.34 16.89 -2.70
CA ARG A 200 23.37 18.35 -2.54
C ARG A 200 23.67 18.80 -1.10
N ALA A 201 23.39 17.96 -0.10
CA ALA A 201 23.70 18.24 1.30
C ALA A 201 25.22 18.24 1.53
N ALA A 202 25.67 18.95 2.58
CA ALA A 202 27.05 18.85 3.03
C ALA A 202 27.37 17.44 3.54
N HIS A 203 26.43 16.85 4.29
CA HIS A 203 26.49 15.46 4.75
C HIS A 203 25.12 14.98 5.19
N VAL A 204 24.81 13.71 4.97
CA VAL A 204 23.55 13.08 5.43
C VAL A 204 23.85 11.94 6.40
N THR A 205 23.34 12.02 7.62
CA THR A 205 23.45 10.95 8.61
C THR A 205 22.13 10.16 8.68
N MET A 206 22.16 8.88 8.33
CA MET A 206 21.04 7.96 8.60
C MET A 206 21.15 7.49 10.06
N LEU A 207 20.29 8.02 10.93
CA LEU A 207 20.22 7.64 12.34
C LEU A 207 19.14 6.57 12.54
N GLN A 208 19.56 5.38 12.96
CA GLN A 208 18.66 4.25 13.13
C GLN A 208 18.81 3.61 14.52
N ARG A 209 17.69 3.24 15.13
CA ARG A 209 17.70 2.46 16.37
C ARG A 209 18.11 1.00 16.14
N SER A 210 17.69 0.44 15.02
CA SER A 210 18.02 -0.92 14.57
C SER A 210 18.15 -0.96 13.06
N PRO A 211 19.04 -1.81 12.54
CA PRO A 211 19.24 -1.95 11.09
C PRO A 211 18.00 -2.55 10.39
N THR A 212 17.95 -2.35 9.06
CA THR A 212 17.00 -2.95 8.14
C THR A 212 17.76 -3.73 7.06
N TYR A 213 17.14 -4.79 6.51
CA TYR A 213 17.71 -5.47 5.33
C TYR A 213 17.56 -4.60 4.10
N ILE A 214 18.68 -4.35 3.42
CA ILE A 214 18.75 -3.55 2.20
C ILE A 214 19.35 -4.41 1.10
N LEU A 215 18.64 -4.50 -0.02
CA LEU A 215 19.03 -5.25 -1.20
C LEU A 215 19.39 -4.29 -2.32
N ALA A 216 20.63 -4.31 -2.77
CA ALA A 216 21.05 -3.60 -3.98
C ALA A 216 20.56 -4.38 -5.20
N LEU A 217 19.73 -3.74 -6.04
CA LEU A 217 19.24 -4.29 -7.29
C LEU A 217 19.52 -3.33 -8.44
N PRO A 218 19.82 -3.82 -9.66
CA PRO A 218 19.93 -2.95 -10.83
C PRO A 218 18.63 -2.19 -11.07
N ALA A 219 18.72 -0.89 -11.33
CA ALA A 219 17.57 -0.06 -11.71
C ALA A 219 17.00 -0.48 -13.08
N ARG A 220 17.81 -1.12 -13.95
CA ARG A 220 17.41 -1.66 -15.25
C ARG A 220 17.42 -3.18 -15.24
N ASP A 221 16.41 -3.77 -15.83
CA ASP A 221 16.31 -5.23 -16.02
C ASP A 221 16.86 -5.62 -17.38
N ARG A 222 18.13 -6.06 -17.42
CA ARG A 222 18.81 -6.46 -18.67
C ARG A 222 18.11 -7.62 -19.39
N LEU A 223 17.49 -8.55 -18.66
CA LEU A 223 16.74 -9.64 -19.26
C LEU A 223 15.44 -9.13 -19.90
N ALA A 224 14.75 -8.21 -19.21
CA ALA A 224 13.58 -7.54 -19.78
C ALA A 224 13.94 -6.80 -21.07
N ASP A 225 15.07 -6.08 -21.10
CA ASP A 225 15.54 -5.39 -22.29
C ASP A 225 15.86 -6.36 -23.44
N ALA A 226 16.45 -7.53 -23.13
CA ALA A 226 16.72 -8.56 -24.13
C ALA A 226 15.44 -9.19 -24.72
N VAL A 227 14.43 -9.44 -23.89
CA VAL A 227 13.13 -9.95 -24.33
C VAL A 227 12.39 -8.91 -25.20
N ARG A 228 12.39 -7.64 -24.76
CA ARG A 228 11.74 -6.52 -25.48
C ARG A 228 12.38 -6.23 -26.85
N ARG A 229 13.66 -6.52 -27.04
CA ARG A 229 14.31 -6.43 -28.36
C ARG A 229 13.90 -7.54 -29.33
N ARG A 230 13.43 -8.67 -28.82
CA ARG A 230 13.08 -9.86 -29.63
C ARG A 230 11.59 -10.06 -29.85
N LEU A 231 10.75 -9.52 -28.97
CA LEU A 231 9.30 -9.73 -29.00
C LEU A 231 8.56 -8.40 -29.07
N PRO A 232 7.41 -8.33 -29.75
CA PRO A 232 6.51 -7.18 -29.68
C PRO A 232 6.10 -6.85 -28.23
N ALA A 233 5.86 -5.59 -27.91
CA ALA A 233 5.58 -5.13 -26.54
C ALA A 233 4.45 -5.92 -25.85
N LYS A 234 3.37 -6.26 -26.59
CA LYS A 234 2.23 -7.03 -26.07
C LYS A 234 2.61 -8.45 -25.66
N ALA A 235 3.59 -9.08 -26.30
CA ALA A 235 4.08 -10.41 -25.96
C ALA A 235 5.23 -10.36 -24.92
N ALA A 236 6.11 -9.37 -25.04
CA ALA A 236 7.24 -9.21 -24.13
C ALA A 236 6.78 -8.91 -22.69
N TYR A 237 5.76 -8.05 -22.53
CA TYR A 237 5.32 -7.60 -21.21
C TYR A 237 4.84 -8.74 -20.28
N PRO A 238 3.92 -9.63 -20.68
CA PRO A 238 3.51 -10.73 -19.82
C PRO A 238 4.67 -11.70 -19.51
N VAL A 239 5.59 -11.95 -20.45
CA VAL A 239 6.77 -12.79 -20.20
C VAL A 239 7.67 -12.20 -19.10
N VAL A 240 7.99 -10.91 -19.21
CA VAL A 240 8.81 -10.21 -18.21
C VAL A 240 8.06 -10.13 -16.86
N ARG A 241 6.77 -9.81 -16.87
CA ARG A 241 5.94 -9.76 -15.68
C ARG A 241 5.94 -11.08 -14.92
N TRP A 242 5.70 -12.21 -15.59
CA TRP A 242 5.71 -13.53 -14.97
C TRP A 242 7.10 -13.95 -14.49
N LYS A 243 8.17 -13.60 -15.23
CA LYS A 243 9.54 -13.79 -14.76
C LYS A 243 9.76 -13.08 -13.41
N ASN A 244 9.35 -11.80 -13.29
CA ASN A 244 9.54 -11.03 -12.06
C ASN A 244 8.65 -11.53 -10.92
N VAL A 245 7.42 -11.94 -11.21
CA VAL A 245 6.54 -12.64 -10.25
C VAL A 245 7.20 -13.90 -9.72
N LEU A 246 7.76 -14.73 -10.58
CA LEU A 246 8.42 -15.96 -10.17
C LEU A 246 9.65 -15.69 -9.31
N LEU A 247 10.51 -14.76 -9.74
CA LEU A 247 11.72 -14.37 -8.99
C LEU A 247 11.39 -13.81 -7.60
N SER A 248 10.38 -12.94 -7.49
CA SER A 248 9.95 -12.40 -6.20
C SER A 248 9.36 -13.49 -5.30
N THR A 249 8.57 -14.41 -5.87
CA THR A 249 7.99 -15.54 -5.15
C THR A 249 9.07 -16.47 -4.63
N VAL A 250 10.05 -16.84 -5.47
CA VAL A 250 11.18 -17.71 -5.07
C VAL A 250 12.01 -17.05 -3.98
N ASN A 251 12.35 -15.76 -4.14
CA ASN A 251 13.08 -15.00 -3.13
C ASN A 251 12.34 -14.97 -1.78
N PHE A 252 11.04 -14.72 -1.80
CA PHE A 252 10.21 -14.74 -0.58
C PHE A 252 10.20 -16.12 0.06
N GLN A 253 9.95 -17.19 -0.70
CA GLN A 253 9.90 -18.55 -0.18
C GLN A 253 11.27 -19.00 0.37
N LEU A 254 12.36 -18.64 -0.31
CA LEU A 254 13.72 -18.91 0.17
C LEU A 254 14.00 -18.17 1.48
N SER A 255 13.58 -16.91 1.58
CA SER A 255 13.73 -16.10 2.79
C SER A 255 12.99 -16.70 3.98
N ARG A 256 11.81 -17.30 3.75
CA ARG A 256 11.01 -17.93 4.81
C ARG A 256 11.52 -19.32 5.19
N ARG A 257 12.06 -20.12 4.23
CA ARG A 257 12.50 -21.49 4.46
C ARG A 257 13.96 -21.60 4.90
N ALA A 258 14.81 -20.71 4.42
CA ALA A 258 16.25 -20.70 4.69
C ALA A 258 16.76 -19.31 5.10
N PRO A 259 16.19 -18.70 6.17
CA PRO A 259 16.51 -17.31 6.55
C PRO A 259 18.00 -17.10 6.85
N GLY A 260 18.69 -18.10 7.43
CA GLY A 260 20.11 -18.02 7.71
C GLY A 260 21.00 -17.93 6.46
N LEU A 261 20.61 -18.58 5.36
CA LEU A 261 21.29 -18.46 4.07
C LEU A 261 21.11 -17.04 3.51
N VAL A 262 19.86 -16.57 3.49
CA VAL A 262 19.53 -15.24 2.94
C VAL A 262 20.24 -14.13 3.74
N LYS A 263 20.25 -14.22 5.08
CA LYS A 263 21.01 -13.31 5.94
C LYS A 263 22.48 -13.24 5.56
N ARG A 264 23.14 -14.40 5.36
CA ARG A 264 24.55 -14.47 4.96
C ARG A 264 24.78 -13.82 3.59
N VAL A 265 23.90 -14.07 2.62
CA VAL A 265 24.00 -13.50 1.28
C VAL A 265 23.84 -11.97 1.34
N LEU A 266 22.81 -11.44 2.00
CA LEU A 266 22.58 -10.01 2.13
C LEU A 266 23.74 -9.30 2.84
N ARG A 267 24.24 -9.89 3.93
CA ARG A 267 25.41 -9.37 4.67
C ARG A 267 26.67 -9.35 3.82
N ARG A 268 26.94 -10.43 3.05
CA ARG A 268 28.08 -10.49 2.13
C ARG A 268 27.97 -9.45 1.01
N ALA A 269 26.77 -9.28 0.46
CA ALA A 269 26.51 -8.27 -0.57
C ALA A 269 26.76 -6.84 -0.02
N ALA A 270 26.25 -6.52 1.16
CA ALA A 270 26.49 -5.23 1.81
C ALA A 270 28.00 -4.98 2.05
N ARG A 271 28.75 -6.00 2.53
CA ARG A 271 30.20 -5.90 2.71
C ARG A 271 30.96 -5.61 1.41
N GLY A 272 30.50 -6.19 0.30
CA GLY A 272 31.15 -5.97 -1.01
C GLY A 272 30.90 -4.57 -1.60
N LEU A 273 29.92 -3.84 -1.07
CA LEU A 273 29.54 -2.50 -1.53
C LEU A 273 30.09 -1.36 -0.64
N LEU A 274 30.58 -1.69 0.55
CA LEU A 274 31.05 -0.74 1.55
C LEU A 274 32.58 -0.77 1.66
N PRO A 275 33.21 0.27 2.25
CA PRO A 275 34.66 0.31 2.47
C PRO A 275 35.15 -0.88 3.30
N VAL A 276 36.40 -1.26 3.07
CA VAL A 276 37.07 -2.30 3.89
C VAL A 276 37.11 -1.83 5.35
N GLY A 277 36.73 -2.72 6.26
CA GLY A 277 36.67 -2.40 7.70
C GLY A 277 35.35 -1.76 8.18
N TYR A 278 34.39 -1.48 7.29
CA TYR A 278 33.07 -0.94 7.70
C TYR A 278 32.32 -1.95 8.55
N ASP A 279 31.74 -1.48 9.67
CA ASP A 279 31.00 -2.35 10.60
C ASP A 279 29.60 -2.70 10.08
N VAL A 280 29.55 -3.61 9.10
CA VAL A 280 28.31 -4.13 8.51
C VAL A 280 27.45 -4.84 9.53
N ASP A 281 28.06 -5.41 10.57
CA ASP A 281 27.34 -6.18 11.58
C ASP A 281 26.51 -5.28 12.48
N ARG A 282 27.03 -4.10 12.80
CA ARG A 282 26.33 -3.08 13.56
C ARG A 282 25.25 -2.38 12.74
N HIS A 283 25.55 -2.03 11.48
CA HIS A 283 24.76 -1.07 10.72
C HIS A 283 23.79 -1.70 9.70
N PHE A 284 24.04 -2.96 9.26
CA PHE A 284 23.28 -3.62 8.20
C PHE A 284 22.88 -5.07 8.50
N SER A 285 22.99 -5.52 9.77
CA SER A 285 22.61 -6.88 10.17
C SER A 285 21.47 -6.90 11.18
N PRO A 286 20.20 -6.86 10.71
CA PRO A 286 19.03 -6.93 11.58
C PRO A 286 18.95 -8.22 12.39
N ARG A 287 18.37 -8.14 13.59
CA ARG A 287 18.16 -9.31 14.46
C ARG A 287 17.00 -10.21 14.00
N TYR A 288 16.02 -9.64 13.28
CA TYR A 288 14.85 -10.36 12.74
C TYR A 288 15.20 -11.13 11.45
N ASN A 289 14.26 -11.97 10.96
CA ASN A 289 14.45 -12.70 9.70
C ASN A 289 14.02 -11.86 8.49
N PRO A 290 14.62 -12.06 7.30
CA PRO A 290 14.13 -11.45 6.08
C PRO A 290 12.64 -11.72 5.88
N TRP A 291 11.88 -10.66 5.56
CA TRP A 291 10.41 -10.65 5.43
C TRP A 291 9.60 -10.81 6.74
N ASP A 292 10.22 -10.81 7.92
CA ASP A 292 9.48 -10.49 9.16
C ASP A 292 9.09 -9.00 9.16
N GLN A 293 9.95 -8.17 8.57
CA GLN A 293 9.69 -6.79 8.18
C GLN A 293 10.04 -6.61 6.70
N ARG A 294 9.61 -5.51 6.11
CA ARG A 294 9.84 -5.25 4.69
C ARG A 294 11.34 -5.16 4.37
N LEU A 295 11.75 -5.80 3.30
CA LEU A 295 13.09 -5.69 2.75
C LEU A 295 13.14 -4.45 1.86
N CYS A 296 14.08 -3.53 2.12
CA CYS A 296 14.24 -2.30 1.36
C CYS A 296 15.10 -2.51 0.12
N VAL A 297 14.84 -1.78 -0.95
CA VAL A 297 15.61 -1.84 -2.20
C VAL A 297 16.40 -0.55 -2.39
N ALA A 298 17.70 -0.71 -2.67
CA ALA A 298 18.62 0.34 -3.10
C ALA A 298 18.95 0.13 -4.58
N PRO A 299 18.32 0.83 -5.53
CA PRO A 299 18.61 0.70 -6.94
C PRO A 299 20.07 1.08 -7.24
N ASP A 300 20.77 0.23 -8.01
CA ASP A 300 22.19 0.37 -8.33
C ASP A 300 23.10 0.52 -7.09
N GLY A 301 22.59 0.20 -5.88
CA GLY A 301 23.32 0.32 -4.62
C GLY A 301 23.56 1.76 -4.18
N ASP A 302 22.72 2.70 -4.55
CA ASP A 302 22.90 4.14 -4.35
C ASP A 302 23.16 4.55 -2.89
N LEU A 303 22.47 3.96 -1.91
CA LEU A 303 22.74 4.20 -0.48
C LEU A 303 24.16 3.76 -0.10
N PHE A 304 24.58 2.58 -0.54
CA PHE A 304 25.93 2.07 -0.25
C PHE A 304 27.00 2.93 -0.92
N THR A 305 26.72 3.43 -2.12
CA THR A 305 27.58 4.38 -2.82
C THR A 305 27.73 5.67 -2.05
N ALA A 306 26.63 6.27 -1.57
CA ALA A 306 26.70 7.50 -0.76
C ALA A 306 27.52 7.32 0.53
N VAL A 307 27.40 6.14 1.19
CA VAL A 307 28.19 5.81 2.37
C VAL A 307 29.66 5.58 2.02
N ARG A 308 29.97 4.85 0.95
CA ARG A 308 31.33 4.59 0.49
C ARG A 308 32.06 5.88 0.10
N ASP A 309 31.35 6.80 -0.56
CA ASP A 309 31.90 8.05 -1.06
C ASP A 309 31.98 9.13 0.04
N GLY A 310 31.54 8.81 1.28
CA GLY A 310 31.61 9.70 2.45
C GLY A 310 30.58 10.83 2.47
N THR A 311 29.66 10.88 1.50
CA THR A 311 28.59 11.89 1.46
C THR A 311 27.44 11.56 2.41
N ALA A 312 27.34 10.30 2.84
CA ALA A 312 26.44 9.87 3.89
C ALA A 312 27.13 8.98 4.92
N SER A 313 26.55 8.89 6.11
CA SER A 313 26.97 7.96 7.18
C SER A 313 25.76 7.27 7.81
N VAL A 314 25.99 6.11 8.43
CA VAL A 314 24.97 5.40 9.20
C VAL A 314 25.39 5.36 10.67
N VAL A 315 24.50 5.84 11.53
CA VAL A 315 24.65 5.78 12.99
C VAL A 315 23.56 4.87 13.54
N THR A 316 23.98 3.83 14.27
CA THR A 316 23.05 2.90 14.93
C THR A 316 23.11 3.13 16.43
N ASP A 317 22.14 3.89 16.93
CA ASP A 317 22.02 4.26 18.33
C ASP A 317 20.59 4.74 18.65
N THR A 318 20.30 4.96 19.93
CA THR A 318 19.03 5.50 20.42
C THR A 318 19.17 6.99 20.71
N ILE A 319 18.13 7.76 20.41
CA ILE A 319 18.07 9.19 20.76
C ILE A 319 17.86 9.32 22.26
N ASP A 320 18.75 10.09 22.90
CA ASP A 320 18.59 10.54 24.28
C ASP A 320 17.71 11.81 24.31
N THR A 321 18.16 12.87 23.63
CA THR A 321 17.42 14.13 23.55
C THR A 321 17.86 14.94 22.33
N PHE A 322 17.02 15.88 21.91
CA PHE A 322 17.41 16.90 20.96
C PHE A 322 18.15 18.02 21.71
N THR A 323 19.13 18.63 21.03
CA THR A 323 19.85 19.84 21.45
C THR A 323 19.54 20.97 20.47
N ALA A 324 19.94 22.20 20.80
CA ALA A 324 19.77 23.30 19.86
C ALA A 324 20.47 23.11 18.52
N SER A 325 21.55 22.34 18.47
CA SER A 325 22.40 22.10 17.28
C SER A 325 22.24 20.74 16.62
N GLY A 326 21.43 19.82 17.18
CA GLY A 326 21.31 18.48 16.65
C GLY A 326 20.65 17.47 17.57
N VAL A 327 21.16 16.22 17.55
CA VAL A 327 20.59 15.09 18.29
C VAL A 327 21.67 14.46 19.17
N ARG A 328 21.47 14.41 20.48
CA ARG A 328 22.31 13.66 21.41
C ARG A 328 21.82 12.23 21.52
N LEU A 329 22.74 11.31 21.48
CA LEU A 329 22.52 9.87 21.53
C LEU A 329 22.74 9.31 22.94
N THR A 330 22.19 8.13 23.22
CA THR A 330 22.39 7.45 24.51
C THR A 330 23.85 7.06 24.80
N SER A 331 24.65 6.91 23.75
CA SER A 331 26.11 6.74 23.87
C SER A 331 26.85 7.99 24.34
N GLY A 332 26.17 9.13 24.45
CA GLY A 332 26.77 10.44 24.74
C GLY A 332 27.27 11.18 23.50
N ALA A 333 27.29 10.56 22.33
CA ALA A 333 27.67 11.22 21.09
C ALA A 333 26.60 12.23 20.65
N GLU A 334 27.02 13.35 20.05
CA GLU A 334 26.11 14.32 19.45
C GLU A 334 26.23 14.29 17.93
N VAL A 335 25.09 14.26 17.24
CA VAL A 335 24.99 14.31 15.78
C VAL A 335 24.46 15.69 15.39
N PRO A 336 25.33 16.58 14.91
CA PRO A 336 24.91 17.91 14.52
C PRO A 336 24.02 17.89 13.27
N ALA A 337 22.97 18.71 13.27
CA ALA A 337 22.00 18.77 12.21
C ALA A 337 21.47 20.18 12.00
N ASP A 338 21.38 20.61 10.76
CA ASP A 338 20.67 21.83 10.36
C ASP A 338 19.21 21.49 9.98
N ILE A 339 19.01 20.24 9.51
CA ILE A 339 17.71 19.68 9.14
C ILE A 339 17.60 18.27 9.73
N VAL A 340 16.49 17.98 10.40
CA VAL A 340 16.14 16.63 10.83
C VAL A 340 14.91 16.16 10.10
N VAL A 341 14.98 14.97 9.47
CA VAL A 341 13.87 14.33 8.76
C VAL A 341 13.41 13.11 9.55
N THR A 342 12.15 13.12 10.02
CA THR A 342 11.55 12.01 10.78
C THR A 342 10.98 10.94 9.86
N ALA A 343 11.86 10.10 9.28
CA ALA A 343 11.46 8.95 8.47
C ALA A 343 11.03 7.75 9.35
N THR A 344 10.26 8.03 10.39
CA THR A 344 9.91 7.13 11.50
C THR A 344 8.69 6.26 11.25
N GLY A 345 8.07 6.41 10.08
CA GLY A 345 6.98 5.57 9.59
C GLY A 345 5.68 6.31 9.32
N LEU A 346 4.66 5.53 9.01
CA LEU A 346 3.34 6.01 8.62
C LEU A 346 2.29 5.51 9.62
N ASN A 347 1.14 6.16 9.65
CA ASN A 347 -0.05 5.67 10.30
C ASN A 347 -0.93 4.93 9.28
N LEU A 348 -1.56 3.83 9.71
CA LEU A 348 -2.56 3.14 8.92
C LEU A 348 -3.96 3.64 9.27
N LEU A 349 -4.83 3.65 8.26
CA LEU A 349 -6.24 4.00 8.39
C LEU A 349 -7.06 3.06 7.51
N ALA A 350 -7.81 2.17 8.13
CA ALA A 350 -8.66 1.23 7.42
C ALA A 350 -9.67 1.99 6.55
N LEU A 351 -9.83 1.55 5.29
CA LEU A 351 -10.81 2.08 4.34
C LEU A 351 -10.76 3.62 4.15
N GLY A 352 -9.63 4.27 4.45
CA GLY A 352 -9.53 5.73 4.42
C GLY A 352 -10.36 6.45 5.49
N GLY A 353 -10.79 5.74 6.54
CA GLY A 353 -11.64 6.26 7.63
C GLY A 353 -13.14 6.19 7.34
N LEU A 354 -13.55 5.54 6.25
CA LEU A 354 -14.95 5.25 5.94
C LEU A 354 -15.56 4.33 7.01
N THR A 355 -16.74 4.69 7.51
CA THR A 355 -17.59 3.82 8.34
C THR A 355 -18.64 3.12 7.49
N LEU A 356 -18.84 1.82 7.76
CA LEU A 356 -19.85 1.02 7.09
C LEU A 356 -21.00 0.70 8.03
N ARG A 357 -22.21 0.68 7.48
CA ARG A 357 -23.43 0.33 8.20
C ARG A 357 -24.26 -0.62 7.33
N VAL A 358 -24.82 -1.67 7.91
CA VAL A 358 -25.66 -2.65 7.23
C VAL A 358 -26.97 -2.75 7.97
N ASP A 359 -28.09 -2.45 7.31
CA ASP A 359 -29.46 -2.48 7.88
C ASP A 359 -29.54 -1.77 9.25
N GLY A 360 -28.97 -0.58 9.33
CA GLY A 360 -28.99 0.24 10.55
C GLY A 360 -27.96 -0.14 11.62
N VAL A 361 -27.13 -1.19 11.41
CA VAL A 361 -26.09 -1.64 12.37
C VAL A 361 -24.70 -1.30 11.86
N ASP A 362 -23.88 -0.69 12.70
CA ASP A 362 -22.51 -0.33 12.35
C ASP A 362 -21.64 -1.60 12.23
N VAL A 363 -20.80 -1.64 11.19
CA VAL A 363 -19.89 -2.76 10.95
C VAL A 363 -18.63 -2.57 11.81
N ASP A 364 -18.41 -3.48 12.74
CA ASP A 364 -17.15 -3.57 13.48
C ASP A 364 -16.06 -4.20 12.59
N LEU A 365 -15.25 -3.37 11.93
CA LEU A 365 -14.21 -3.83 10.99
C LEU A 365 -13.28 -4.88 11.57
N PRO A 366 -12.74 -4.74 12.81
CA PRO A 366 -11.89 -5.75 13.43
C PRO A 366 -12.53 -7.13 13.61
N SER A 367 -13.85 -7.19 13.69
CA SER A 367 -14.59 -8.46 13.80
C SER A 367 -14.81 -9.14 12.46
N THR A 368 -14.63 -8.42 11.34
CA THR A 368 -14.84 -8.98 10.00
C THR A 368 -13.68 -9.85 9.53
N VAL A 369 -13.98 -10.81 8.66
CA VAL A 369 -13.00 -11.69 8.01
C VAL A 369 -13.00 -11.43 6.51
N ALA A 370 -11.80 -11.27 5.95
CA ALA A 370 -11.62 -10.96 4.53
C ALA A 370 -11.79 -12.22 3.66
N TYR A 371 -12.78 -12.21 2.78
CA TYR A 371 -12.98 -13.24 1.76
C TYR A 371 -12.12 -12.94 0.53
N LYS A 372 -11.27 -13.89 0.12
CA LYS A 372 -10.29 -13.75 -0.98
C LYS A 372 -9.42 -12.49 -0.87
N GLY A 373 -9.36 -11.89 0.34
CA GLY A 373 -8.65 -10.64 0.60
C GLY A 373 -9.24 -9.41 -0.07
N MET A 374 -10.53 -9.46 -0.42
CA MET A 374 -11.19 -8.36 -1.13
C MET A 374 -12.61 -8.02 -0.70
N MET A 375 -13.32 -8.91 -0.01
CA MET A 375 -14.66 -8.63 0.52
C MET A 375 -14.66 -8.90 2.02
N LEU A 376 -15.60 -8.31 2.75
CA LEU A 376 -15.71 -8.48 4.21
C LEU A 376 -16.91 -9.36 4.56
N SER A 377 -16.73 -10.23 5.54
CA SER A 377 -17.82 -11.08 6.04
C SER A 377 -19.01 -10.25 6.52
N GLY A 378 -20.23 -10.64 6.13
CA GLY A 378 -21.47 -9.97 6.52
C GLY A 378 -21.69 -8.60 5.85
N VAL A 379 -20.83 -8.16 4.95
CA VAL A 379 -20.97 -6.86 4.25
C VAL A 379 -21.37 -7.11 2.79
N PRO A 380 -22.65 -6.83 2.41
CA PRO A 380 -23.15 -7.09 1.07
C PRO A 380 -22.57 -6.14 0.03
N ASN A 381 -22.35 -6.61 -1.19
CA ASN A 381 -21.94 -5.81 -2.36
C ASN A 381 -20.83 -4.80 -2.06
N PHE A 382 -19.86 -5.23 -1.26
CA PHE A 382 -18.71 -4.43 -0.87
C PHE A 382 -17.41 -5.13 -1.26
N ALA A 383 -16.49 -4.39 -1.82
CA ALA A 383 -15.13 -4.86 -2.05
C ALA A 383 -14.11 -3.81 -1.59
N LEU A 384 -12.92 -4.28 -1.24
CA LEU A 384 -11.76 -3.45 -0.94
C LEU A 384 -10.52 -3.94 -1.69
N THR A 385 -9.58 -3.05 -1.95
CA THR A 385 -8.28 -3.42 -2.49
C THR A 385 -7.20 -3.31 -1.43
N LEU A 386 -6.58 -4.45 -1.10
CA LEU A 386 -5.37 -4.54 -0.32
C LEU A 386 -4.32 -5.32 -1.13
N GLY A 387 -3.16 -4.70 -1.36
CA GLY A 387 -2.07 -5.33 -2.12
C GLY A 387 -1.30 -6.37 -1.33
N TYR A 388 -0.32 -6.99 -1.99
CA TYR A 388 0.61 -7.90 -1.33
C TYR A 388 1.60 -7.16 -0.42
N THR A 389 2.02 -7.81 0.65
CA THR A 389 3.11 -7.32 1.51
C THR A 389 4.49 -7.66 0.94
N ASN A 390 4.57 -8.70 0.12
CA ASN A 390 5.81 -9.28 -0.42
C ASN A 390 5.98 -9.12 -1.95
N ALA A 391 5.04 -8.45 -2.60
CA ALA A 391 5.04 -8.23 -4.05
C ALA A 391 4.37 -6.90 -4.40
N SER A 392 4.38 -6.53 -5.67
CA SER A 392 3.78 -5.29 -6.16
C SER A 392 2.28 -5.23 -5.88
N TRP A 393 1.83 -4.06 -5.45
CA TRP A 393 0.45 -3.77 -5.10
C TRP A 393 -0.55 -4.08 -6.22
N THR A 394 -0.20 -3.67 -7.45
CA THR A 394 -1.08 -3.78 -8.62
C THR A 394 -1.37 -5.21 -9.02
N LEU A 395 -0.48 -6.15 -8.71
CA LEU A 395 -0.75 -7.57 -8.95
C LEU A 395 -2.05 -8.03 -8.30
N LYS A 396 -2.30 -7.61 -7.04
CA LYS A 396 -3.56 -7.92 -6.35
C LYS A 396 -4.70 -7.03 -6.81
N ALA A 397 -4.45 -5.73 -7.01
CA ALA A 397 -5.46 -4.78 -7.45
C ALA A 397 -6.10 -5.18 -8.78
N ASP A 398 -5.32 -5.61 -9.78
CA ASP A 398 -5.81 -6.14 -11.05
C ASP A 398 -6.69 -7.39 -10.87
N LEU A 399 -6.30 -8.30 -9.97
CA LEU A 399 -7.08 -9.50 -9.70
C LEU A 399 -8.41 -9.17 -9.03
N VAL A 400 -8.41 -8.26 -8.06
CA VAL A 400 -9.62 -7.81 -7.36
C VAL A 400 -10.59 -7.15 -8.32
N ALA A 401 -10.10 -6.20 -9.15
CA ALA A 401 -10.94 -5.52 -10.14
C ALA A 401 -11.52 -6.50 -11.17
N GLY A 402 -10.70 -7.42 -11.69
CA GLY A 402 -11.17 -8.45 -12.61
C GLY A 402 -12.17 -9.42 -11.97
N TYR A 403 -12.00 -9.78 -10.70
CA TYR A 403 -12.96 -10.62 -9.97
C TYR A 403 -14.28 -9.87 -9.75
N LEU A 404 -14.24 -8.57 -9.40
CA LEU A 404 -15.42 -7.73 -9.32
C LEU A 404 -16.21 -7.72 -10.64
N CYS A 405 -15.53 -7.53 -11.78
CA CYS A 405 -16.21 -7.57 -13.08
C CYS A 405 -16.86 -8.94 -13.36
N ARG A 406 -16.23 -10.04 -12.91
CA ARG A 406 -16.84 -11.37 -12.98
C ARG A 406 -18.08 -11.50 -12.11
N LEU A 407 -18.05 -10.92 -10.88
CA LEU A 407 -19.20 -10.90 -9.96
C LEU A 407 -20.37 -10.11 -10.55
N LEU A 408 -20.12 -8.90 -11.04
CA LEU A 408 -21.15 -8.05 -11.63
C LEU A 408 -21.88 -8.76 -12.80
N ARG A 409 -21.09 -9.35 -13.73
CA ARG A 409 -21.67 -10.14 -14.84
C ARG A 409 -22.40 -11.40 -14.38
N HIS A 410 -21.98 -11.99 -13.26
CA HIS A 410 -22.70 -13.12 -12.68
C HIS A 410 -24.05 -12.71 -12.11
N LEU A 411 -24.09 -11.60 -11.35
CA LEU A 411 -25.34 -11.04 -10.82
C LEU A 411 -26.33 -10.72 -11.94
N ASP A 412 -25.88 -10.05 -13.01
CA ASP A 412 -26.73 -9.75 -14.18
C ASP A 412 -27.29 -11.01 -14.83
N ARG A 413 -26.44 -12.01 -15.08
CA ARG A 413 -26.85 -13.24 -15.76
C ARG A 413 -27.82 -14.10 -14.95
N THR A 414 -27.72 -14.05 -13.62
CA THR A 414 -28.56 -14.87 -12.71
C THR A 414 -29.79 -14.15 -12.21
N GLY A 415 -29.92 -12.83 -12.48
CA GLY A 415 -30.98 -12.00 -11.93
C GLY A 415 -30.88 -11.82 -10.41
N GLN A 416 -29.72 -12.13 -9.82
CA GLN A 416 -29.41 -11.86 -8.42
C GLN A 416 -28.88 -10.43 -8.28
N GLN A 417 -29.09 -9.81 -7.12
CA GLN A 417 -28.72 -8.42 -6.87
C GLN A 417 -27.67 -8.26 -5.79
N VAL A 418 -27.51 -9.26 -4.94
CA VAL A 418 -26.69 -9.19 -3.73
C VAL A 418 -25.71 -10.35 -3.67
N VAL A 419 -24.49 -10.06 -3.26
CA VAL A 419 -23.48 -11.05 -2.89
C VAL A 419 -22.92 -10.71 -1.52
N THR A 420 -23.01 -11.65 -0.57
CA THR A 420 -22.55 -11.47 0.81
C THR A 420 -21.59 -12.60 1.19
N PRO A 421 -20.34 -12.30 1.59
CA PRO A 421 -19.44 -13.30 2.14
C PRO A 421 -19.91 -13.75 3.52
N LEU A 422 -19.95 -15.07 3.75
CA LEU A 422 -20.35 -15.68 5.02
C LEU A 422 -19.30 -16.71 5.44
N PRO A 423 -18.49 -16.41 6.48
CA PRO A 423 -17.49 -17.35 6.96
C PRO A 423 -18.15 -18.50 7.73
N PRO A 424 -17.49 -19.66 7.81
CA PRO A 424 -17.89 -20.70 8.75
C PRO A 424 -17.93 -20.15 10.20
N PRO A 425 -18.86 -20.64 11.05
CA PRO A 425 -18.98 -20.16 12.44
C PRO A 425 -17.67 -20.27 13.24
N ASP A 426 -16.89 -21.34 13.01
CA ASP A 426 -15.64 -21.64 13.73
C ASP A 426 -14.39 -21.15 12.98
N ALA A 427 -14.52 -20.17 12.07
CA ALA A 427 -13.38 -19.66 11.31
C ALA A 427 -12.34 -19.04 12.25
N GLU A 428 -11.15 -19.64 12.30
CA GLU A 428 -10.00 -19.05 13.00
C GLU A 428 -9.70 -17.66 12.42
N ARG A 429 -9.44 -16.69 13.29
CA ARG A 429 -9.18 -15.29 12.92
C ARG A 429 -7.75 -14.93 13.22
N VAL A 430 -7.00 -14.57 12.19
CA VAL A 430 -5.61 -14.10 12.29
C VAL A 430 -5.46 -12.70 11.70
N PRO A 431 -4.41 -11.93 12.05
CA PRO A 431 -4.21 -10.59 11.49
C PRO A 431 -4.24 -10.59 9.96
N LEU A 432 -4.89 -9.60 9.37
CA LEU A 432 -5.00 -9.45 7.91
C LEU A 432 -3.64 -9.25 7.24
N ILE A 433 -2.76 -8.48 7.88
CA ILE A 433 -1.41 -8.16 7.39
C ILE A 433 -0.39 -8.91 8.26
N ASP A 434 0.28 -9.90 7.66
CA ASP A 434 1.33 -10.70 8.33
C ASP A 434 2.71 -10.02 8.17
N LEU A 435 2.89 -8.87 8.81
CA LEU A 435 4.16 -8.16 8.94
C LEU A 435 4.35 -7.65 10.37
N ARG A 436 5.57 -7.80 10.88
CA ARG A 436 5.97 -7.31 12.21
C ARG A 436 6.56 -5.90 12.20
N SER A 437 6.31 -5.13 11.15
CA SER A 437 6.71 -3.73 11.09
C SER A 437 5.88 -2.88 12.05
N GLY A 438 6.52 -1.91 12.72
CA GLY A 438 5.87 -1.13 13.78
C GLY A 438 4.58 -0.42 13.33
N TYR A 439 4.53 0.07 12.10
CA TYR A 439 3.33 0.72 11.56
C TYR A 439 2.13 -0.25 11.41
N VAL A 440 2.40 -1.54 11.12
CA VAL A 440 1.35 -2.58 11.06
C VAL A 440 0.89 -2.95 12.46
N LEU A 441 1.84 -3.17 13.38
CA LEU A 441 1.53 -3.57 14.74
C LEU A 441 0.70 -2.52 15.49
N ARG A 442 0.91 -1.22 15.23
CA ARG A 442 0.09 -0.15 15.83
C ARG A 442 -1.36 -0.15 15.36
N ALA A 443 -1.66 -0.72 14.18
CA ALA A 443 -3.00 -0.71 13.60
C ALA A 443 -3.65 -2.10 13.53
N VAL A 444 -3.01 -3.15 14.01
CA VAL A 444 -3.46 -4.54 13.84
C VAL A 444 -4.86 -4.80 14.40
N ASP A 445 -5.22 -4.07 15.47
CA ASP A 445 -6.53 -4.21 16.14
C ASP A 445 -7.63 -3.35 15.48
N THR A 446 -7.28 -2.48 14.54
CA THR A 446 -8.25 -1.64 13.80
C THR A 446 -8.57 -2.19 12.41
N LEU A 447 -7.84 -3.22 11.97
CA LEU A 447 -7.97 -3.82 10.65
C LEU A 447 -8.85 -5.07 10.69
N PRO A 448 -9.53 -5.41 9.57
CA PRO A 448 -10.18 -6.71 9.40
C PRO A 448 -9.21 -7.86 9.69
N LYS A 449 -9.73 -9.05 9.93
CA LYS A 449 -8.96 -10.28 10.10
C LYS A 449 -8.98 -11.09 8.80
N GLN A 450 -8.14 -12.11 8.72
CA GLN A 450 -8.23 -13.17 7.73
C GLN A 450 -8.44 -14.52 8.43
N GLY A 451 -8.94 -15.51 7.68
CA GLY A 451 -9.07 -16.87 8.17
C GLY A 451 -7.77 -17.68 8.02
N ALA A 452 -7.76 -18.89 8.59
CA ALA A 452 -6.62 -19.80 8.49
C ALA A 452 -6.55 -20.54 7.15
N THR A 453 -7.69 -20.74 6.47
CA THR A 453 -7.82 -21.55 5.25
C THR A 453 -8.43 -20.74 4.10
N ALA A 454 -8.21 -21.18 2.84
CA ALA A 454 -8.91 -20.61 1.68
C ALA A 454 -10.42 -20.90 1.77
N PRO A 455 -11.30 -20.01 1.27
CA PRO A 455 -11.02 -18.75 0.56
C PRO A 455 -10.75 -17.53 1.48
N TRP A 456 -10.67 -17.73 2.80
CA TRP A 456 -10.56 -16.67 3.82
C TRP A 456 -9.10 -16.28 4.12
N ARG A 457 -8.12 -17.09 3.70
CA ARG A 457 -6.69 -16.81 3.90
C ARG A 457 -6.07 -16.10 2.72
N LEU A 458 -5.28 -15.04 3.00
CA LEU A 458 -4.41 -14.41 2.02
C LEU A 458 -3.09 -15.17 1.94
N HIS A 459 -2.87 -15.84 0.81
CA HIS A 459 -1.67 -16.68 0.65
C HIS A 459 -0.39 -15.91 0.34
N GLN A 460 -0.47 -14.59 0.10
CA GLN A 460 0.67 -13.75 -0.33
C GLN A 460 1.40 -14.37 -1.54
N ASN A 461 0.63 -14.96 -2.46
CA ASN A 461 1.13 -15.68 -3.63
C ASN A 461 0.26 -15.37 -4.86
N TYR A 462 0.82 -14.59 -5.78
CA TYR A 462 0.09 -14.16 -6.98
C TYR A 462 -0.38 -15.30 -7.86
N ALA A 463 0.43 -16.36 -8.07
CA ALA A 463 0.03 -17.47 -8.93
C ALA A 463 -1.18 -18.24 -8.36
N ARG A 464 -1.24 -18.45 -7.04
CA ARG A 464 -2.41 -19.03 -6.37
C ARG A 464 -3.62 -18.14 -6.48
N ASP A 465 -3.43 -16.82 -6.29
CA ASP A 465 -4.52 -15.87 -6.41
C ASP A 465 -5.04 -15.75 -7.85
N VAL A 466 -4.20 -15.89 -8.87
CA VAL A 466 -4.63 -15.99 -10.28
C VAL A 466 -5.58 -17.18 -10.45
N LEU A 467 -5.21 -18.36 -9.94
CA LEU A 467 -6.08 -19.53 -10.01
C LEU A 467 -7.39 -19.32 -9.26
N LEU A 468 -7.33 -18.77 -8.05
CA LEU A 468 -8.49 -18.54 -7.19
C LEU A 468 -9.43 -17.47 -7.77
N MET A 469 -8.90 -16.35 -8.26
CA MET A 469 -9.69 -15.18 -8.62
C MET A 469 -10.02 -15.07 -10.11
N ARG A 470 -9.18 -15.57 -11.01
CA ARG A 470 -9.49 -15.60 -12.46
C ARG A 470 -10.22 -16.87 -12.90
N HIS A 471 -9.87 -18.01 -12.32
CA HIS A 471 -10.36 -19.31 -12.76
C HIS A 471 -11.24 -20.03 -11.74
N GLY A 472 -11.17 -19.65 -10.47
CA GLY A 472 -12.01 -20.23 -9.41
C GLY A 472 -13.50 -19.95 -9.60
N ARG A 473 -14.33 -20.79 -8.99
CA ARG A 473 -15.80 -20.61 -8.98
C ARG A 473 -16.16 -19.32 -8.22
N LEU A 474 -17.20 -18.64 -8.70
CA LEU A 474 -17.79 -17.50 -8.00
C LEU A 474 -18.72 -17.96 -6.88
N THR A 475 -19.46 -19.05 -7.14
CA THR A 475 -20.41 -19.65 -6.21
C THR A 475 -19.70 -20.76 -5.41
N ASP A 476 -18.94 -20.37 -4.40
CA ASP A 476 -18.39 -21.30 -3.39
C ASP A 476 -19.14 -21.13 -2.05
N GLU A 477 -18.84 -21.99 -1.10
CA GLU A 477 -19.50 -22.01 0.22
C GLU A 477 -19.25 -20.74 1.06
N GLY A 478 -18.27 -19.92 0.66
CA GLY A 478 -17.93 -18.69 1.35
C GLY A 478 -18.76 -17.47 0.98
N VAL A 479 -19.68 -17.58 0.00
CA VAL A 479 -20.53 -16.48 -0.46
C VAL A 479 -21.97 -16.92 -0.68
N ARG A 480 -22.89 -16.04 -0.29
CA ARG A 480 -24.31 -16.18 -0.57
C ARG A 480 -24.73 -15.16 -1.62
N PHE A 481 -25.50 -15.60 -2.59
CA PHE A 481 -26.17 -14.75 -3.56
C PHE A 481 -27.67 -14.70 -3.27
N SER A 482 -28.29 -13.52 -3.43
CA SER A 482 -29.72 -13.32 -3.14
C SER A 482 -30.30 -12.17 -3.96
N ARG A 483 -31.62 -11.97 -3.84
CA ARG A 483 -32.33 -10.79 -4.34
C ARG A 483 -32.55 -9.78 -3.22
N ALA A 484 -32.95 -8.56 -3.58
CA ALA A 484 -33.40 -7.54 -2.64
C ALA A 484 -34.51 -8.08 -1.76
N GLY A 485 -34.53 -7.76 -0.47
CA GLY A 485 -35.49 -8.24 0.51
C GLY A 485 -35.30 -9.69 0.98
N GLU A 486 -34.45 -10.50 0.33
CA GLU A 486 -34.18 -11.89 0.74
C GLU A 486 -33.02 -12.03 1.75
N VAL A 487 -32.34 -10.93 2.07
CA VAL A 487 -31.11 -10.96 2.89
C VAL A 487 -31.47 -10.86 4.36
N THR A 488 -31.46 -11.98 5.05
CA THR A 488 -31.23 -12.00 6.51
C THR A 488 -29.73 -12.18 6.75
N VAL A 489 -29.03 -11.11 7.11
CA VAL A 489 -27.68 -11.24 7.69
C VAL A 489 -27.84 -11.95 9.03
N PRO A 490 -27.14 -13.06 9.31
CA PRO A 490 -27.28 -13.76 10.57
C PRO A 490 -27.04 -12.81 11.74
N GLU A 491 -27.92 -12.83 12.77
CA GLU A 491 -27.84 -11.98 13.97
C GLU A 491 -26.48 -12.10 14.69
N ASP A 492 -25.83 -13.24 14.57
CA ASP A 492 -24.55 -13.54 15.22
C ASP A 492 -23.37 -12.67 14.70
N THR A 493 -23.49 -12.10 13.50
CA THR A 493 -22.51 -11.12 12.99
C THR A 493 -22.83 -9.68 13.44
N ARG A 494 -23.96 -9.47 14.12
CA ARG A 494 -24.51 -8.16 14.51
C ARG A 494 -24.32 -7.85 16.01
N ARG A 495 -23.83 -8.77 16.83
CA ARG A 495 -23.65 -8.49 18.27
C ARG A 495 -22.42 -7.62 18.49
N PRO A 496 -22.58 -6.43 19.10
CA PRO A 496 -21.44 -5.73 19.65
C PRO A 496 -20.82 -6.63 20.75
N VAL A 497 -19.53 -6.86 20.65
CA VAL A 497 -18.78 -7.45 21.77
C VAL A 497 -19.01 -6.53 22.95
N ALA A 498 -19.73 -7.01 23.98
CA ALA A 498 -19.88 -6.28 25.22
C ALA A 498 -18.48 -5.91 25.72
N SER A 499 -18.24 -4.60 25.86
CA SER A 499 -17.02 -4.10 26.44
C SER A 499 -16.96 -4.59 27.89
N GLU A 500 -16.22 -5.64 28.16
CA GLU A 500 -15.75 -5.90 29.50
C GLU A 500 -14.83 -4.76 29.93
N ARG A 501 -15.45 -3.79 30.61
CA ARG A 501 -14.72 -2.84 31.42
C ARG A 501 -14.16 -3.59 32.61
N ARG A 502 -12.85 -3.77 32.65
CA ARG A 502 -12.07 -3.84 33.90
C ARG A 502 -10.76 -3.09 33.72
#